data_9c464c62e250d76a7fd6a67e5b29162d
#
_entry.id   9c464c62e250d76a7fd6a67e5b29162d
#
_cell.length_a   1.000
_cell.length_b   1.000
_cell.length_c   1.000
_cell.angle_alpha   90.00
_cell.angle_beta   90.00
_cell.angle_gamma   90.00
#
_symmetry.space_group_name_H-M   'P 1'
#
loop_
_entity.id
_entity.type
_entity.pdbx_description
1 polymer ?
#
loop_
_entity_poly.entity_id
_entity_poly.type
_entity_poly.pdbx_seq_one_letter_code
_entity_poly.pdbx_strand_id
1 'polypeptide(L)'
;KLLRKEVKQIVITRPTVSKEDLGFLPGGVNEKMDPWIAPIYSNMYQLLRRERVDQLINNKQIEIVPVSYMRGRTFLNSCIIVDECQNLDHNQTKMILQRIGLDSLMMFCGDTDQIDLKKGTDTGLKFLGNMASKVDGLCNIELLNNHRHPILDDILKFYDEA
;
A
#
# COMPACT_ATOMS: atom_id res chain seq x y z
N LYS A 1 -10.94 -3.03 12.03
CA LYS A 1 -9.98 -3.27 13.14
C LYS A 1 -9.78 -2.01 13.98
N LEU A 2 -9.37 -0.87 13.44
CA LEU A 2 -9.15 0.38 14.20
C LEU A 2 -10.42 0.81 14.98
N LEU A 3 -11.56 0.92 14.31
CA LEU A 3 -12.84 1.34 14.92
C LEU A 3 -13.34 0.35 16.00
N ARG A 4 -12.94 -0.92 15.91
CA ARG A 4 -13.22 -1.96 16.91
C ARG A 4 -12.16 -2.03 18.00
N LYS A 5 -11.16 -1.15 17.96
CA LYS A 5 -10.03 -1.12 18.91
C LYS A 5 -9.19 -2.42 18.94
N GLU A 6 -9.21 -3.20 17.87
CA GLU A 6 -8.37 -4.41 17.71
C GLU A 6 -6.91 -4.03 17.41
N VAL A 7 -6.70 -2.85 16.82
CA VAL A 7 -5.39 -2.24 16.62
C VAL A 7 -5.46 -0.78 17.05
N LYS A 8 -4.33 -0.21 17.44
CA LYS A 8 -4.23 1.19 17.86
C LYS A 8 -4.03 2.14 16.69
N GLN A 9 -3.43 1.68 15.61
CA GLN A 9 -3.02 2.50 14.49
C GLN A 9 -3.18 1.75 13.17
N ILE A 10 -3.47 2.48 12.10
CA ILE A 10 -3.31 2.05 10.73
C ILE A 10 -2.15 2.83 10.13
N VAL A 11 -1.21 2.12 9.52
CA VAL A 11 -0.09 2.71 8.79
C VAL A 11 -0.25 2.34 7.33
N ILE A 12 -0.27 3.34 6.46
CA ILE A 12 -0.40 3.12 5.01
C ILE A 12 0.91 3.56 4.37
N THR A 13 1.47 2.71 3.53
CA THR A 13 2.64 3.04 2.72
C THR A 13 2.42 2.60 1.27
N ARG A 14 3.05 3.31 0.37
CA ARG A 14 3.00 3.06 -1.07
C ARG A 14 4.36 3.39 -1.67
N PRO A 15 4.93 2.58 -2.58
CA PRO A 15 6.15 2.94 -3.29
C PRO A 15 5.91 4.17 -4.19
N THR A 16 6.90 5.02 -4.28
CA THR A 16 6.94 6.08 -5.30
C THR A 16 7.64 5.52 -6.54
N VAL A 17 7.02 5.60 -7.68
CA VAL A 17 7.52 5.00 -8.93
C VAL A 17 8.75 5.74 -9.46
N SER A 18 8.92 7.03 -9.15
CA SER A 18 10.13 7.75 -9.48
C SER A 18 10.63 8.63 -8.35
N LYS A 19 11.96 8.63 -8.15
CA LYS A 19 12.62 9.60 -7.26
C LYS A 19 12.54 11.04 -7.81
N GLU A 20 12.27 11.17 -9.10
CA GLU A 20 12.23 12.44 -9.82
C GLU A 20 10.92 13.19 -9.55
N ASP A 21 9.79 12.48 -9.35
CA ASP A 21 8.48 13.11 -9.16
C ASP A 21 8.38 13.90 -7.85
N LEU A 22 9.08 13.50 -6.80
CA LEU A 22 9.11 14.23 -5.53
C LEU A 22 10.11 15.41 -5.55
N GLY A 23 11.11 15.39 -6.45
CA GLY A 23 12.19 16.39 -6.51
C GLY A 23 11.79 17.70 -7.18
N PHE A 24 10.92 17.65 -8.18
CA PHE A 24 10.54 18.79 -9.02
C PHE A 24 9.30 19.56 -8.56
N LEU A 25 8.52 19.03 -7.62
CA LEU A 25 7.36 19.73 -7.09
C LEU A 25 7.81 20.83 -6.11
N PRO A 26 7.31 22.08 -6.27
CA PRO A 26 7.57 23.16 -5.30
C PRO A 26 6.84 22.86 -3.98
N GLY A 27 7.47 23.21 -2.84
CA GLY A 27 6.85 23.09 -1.53
C GLY A 27 7.57 22.15 -0.56
N GLY A 28 7.03 22.04 0.65
CA GLY A 28 7.50 21.13 1.70
C GLY A 28 7.19 19.66 1.41
N VAL A 29 7.75 18.74 2.20
CA VAL A 29 7.58 17.29 2.02
C VAL A 29 6.09 16.90 1.98
N ASN A 30 5.24 17.54 2.78
CA ASN A 30 3.81 17.26 2.83
C ASN A 30 3.09 17.68 1.54
N GLU A 31 3.41 18.86 1.01
CA GLU A 31 2.82 19.39 -0.25
C GLU A 31 3.24 18.57 -1.47
N LYS A 32 4.47 18.05 -1.47
CA LYS A 32 4.97 17.15 -2.53
C LYS A 32 4.31 15.78 -2.52
N MET A 33 3.78 15.37 -1.38
CA MET A 33 3.10 14.08 -1.22
C MET A 33 1.61 14.13 -1.57
N ASP A 34 1.01 15.32 -1.68
CA ASP A 34 -0.43 15.47 -1.89
C ASP A 34 -0.98 14.68 -3.10
N PRO A 35 -0.38 14.71 -4.30
CA PRO A 35 -0.88 13.93 -5.42
C PRO A 35 -0.79 12.41 -5.19
N TRP A 36 0.24 11.97 -4.48
CA TRP A 36 0.50 10.56 -4.20
C TRP A 36 -0.45 9.98 -3.13
N ILE A 37 -0.84 10.78 -2.15
CA ILE A 37 -1.73 10.37 -1.07
C ILE A 37 -3.21 10.70 -1.36
N ALA A 38 -3.50 11.55 -2.32
CA ALA A 38 -4.86 11.97 -2.67
C ALA A 38 -5.82 10.78 -2.95
N PRO A 39 -5.43 9.71 -3.66
CA PRO A 39 -6.29 8.54 -3.85
C PRO A 39 -6.64 7.86 -2.52
N ILE A 40 -5.72 7.80 -1.58
CA ILE A 40 -5.93 7.18 -0.26
C ILE A 40 -6.97 7.99 0.52
N TYR A 41 -6.84 9.32 0.54
CA TYR A 41 -7.82 10.21 1.18
C TYR A 41 -9.19 10.10 0.52
N SER A 42 -9.23 10.08 -0.82
CA SER A 42 -10.48 9.95 -1.57
C SER A 42 -11.24 8.68 -1.18
N ASN A 43 -10.55 7.55 -1.08
CA ASN A 43 -11.13 6.29 -0.65
C ASN A 43 -11.61 6.32 0.80
N MET A 44 -10.85 6.96 1.70
CA MET A 44 -11.27 7.10 3.09
C MET A 44 -12.53 7.97 3.23
N TYR A 45 -12.66 9.05 2.44
CA TYR A 45 -13.83 9.94 2.46
C TYR A 45 -15.09 9.28 1.88
N GLN A 46 -14.96 8.23 1.07
CA GLN A 46 -16.12 7.42 0.66
C GLN A 46 -16.65 6.55 1.81
N LEU A 47 -15.80 6.16 2.75
CA LEU A 47 -16.15 5.27 3.85
C LEU A 47 -16.54 6.01 5.14
N LEU A 48 -15.95 7.18 5.36
CA LEU A 48 -16.12 7.97 6.58
C LEU A 48 -16.34 9.44 6.26
N ARG A 49 -17.02 10.16 7.14
CA ARG A 49 -17.12 11.61 7.05
C ARG A 49 -15.75 12.26 7.12
N ARG A 50 -15.53 13.32 6.38
CA ARG A 50 -14.25 14.02 6.26
C ARG A 50 -13.67 14.41 7.62
N GLU A 51 -14.48 15.02 8.49
CA GLU A 51 -14.06 15.43 9.82
C GLU A 51 -13.55 14.25 10.66
N ARG A 52 -14.13 13.06 10.45
CA ARG A 52 -13.69 11.85 11.14
C ARG A 52 -12.34 11.36 10.64
N VAL A 53 -12.12 11.40 9.35
CA VAL A 53 -10.81 11.05 8.73
C VAL A 53 -9.73 12.00 9.24
N ASP A 54 -10.00 13.30 9.21
CA ASP A 54 -9.06 14.32 9.68
C ASP A 54 -8.70 14.14 11.17
N GLN A 55 -9.69 13.81 12.02
CA GLN A 55 -9.45 13.47 13.42
C GLN A 55 -8.53 12.25 13.60
N LEU A 56 -8.77 11.18 12.82
CA LEU A 56 -7.96 9.96 12.89
C LEU A 56 -6.51 10.21 12.49
N ILE A 57 -6.29 11.06 11.50
CA ILE A 57 -4.96 11.45 11.04
C ILE A 57 -4.28 12.37 12.06
N ASN A 58 -4.96 13.41 12.53
CA ASN A 58 -4.42 14.35 13.52
C ASN A 58 -4.05 13.64 14.83
N ASN A 59 -4.83 12.64 15.23
CA ASN A 59 -4.56 11.80 16.40
C ASN A 59 -3.53 10.70 16.13
N LYS A 60 -2.93 10.64 14.94
CA LYS A 60 -1.98 9.61 14.50
C LYS A 60 -2.52 8.17 14.61
N GLN A 61 -3.84 8.03 14.57
CA GLN A 61 -4.50 6.73 14.47
C GLN A 61 -4.49 6.19 13.03
N ILE A 62 -4.36 7.08 12.05
CA ILE A 62 -4.01 6.76 10.66
C ILE A 62 -2.77 7.58 10.31
N GLU A 63 -1.74 6.90 9.82
CA GLU A 63 -0.49 7.52 9.39
C GLU A 63 -0.17 7.06 7.97
N ILE A 64 0.11 8.00 7.07
CA ILE A 64 0.57 7.72 5.72
C ILE A 64 2.08 8.00 5.69
N VAL A 65 2.88 6.97 5.38
CA VAL A 65 4.33 7.00 5.52
C VAL A 65 4.98 6.57 4.22
N PRO A 66 5.85 7.40 3.61
CA PRO A 66 6.66 6.94 2.49
C PRO A 66 7.52 5.73 2.87
N VAL A 67 7.76 4.82 1.92
CA VAL A 67 8.58 3.61 2.14
C VAL A 67 9.95 3.96 2.74
N SER A 68 10.58 5.05 2.28
CA SER A 68 11.88 5.50 2.79
C SER A 68 11.89 5.87 4.27
N TYR A 69 10.75 6.30 4.82
CA TYR A 69 10.60 6.69 6.23
C TYR A 69 10.18 5.54 7.15
N MET A 70 9.95 4.36 6.62
CA MET A 70 9.66 3.17 7.42
C MET A 70 10.93 2.56 8.04
N ARG A 71 12.10 2.85 7.46
CA ARG A 71 13.37 2.29 7.96
C ARG A 71 13.63 2.71 9.41
N GLY A 72 14.04 1.76 10.25
CA GLY A 72 14.34 1.99 11.67
C GLY A 72 13.10 2.05 12.58
N ARG A 73 11.88 1.96 12.03
CA ARG A 73 10.64 1.93 12.81
C ARG A 73 10.21 0.48 13.08
N THR A 74 9.44 0.28 14.15
CA THR A 74 8.71 -0.95 14.44
C THR A 74 7.30 -0.58 14.81
N PHE A 75 6.31 -1.16 14.13
CA PHE A 75 4.90 -0.86 14.33
C PHE A 75 4.27 -1.92 15.21
N LEU A 76 3.88 -1.53 16.42
CA LEU A 76 3.24 -2.38 17.43
C LEU A 76 1.73 -2.12 17.44
N ASN A 77 0.92 -3.15 17.67
CA ASN A 77 -0.54 -3.04 17.74
C ASN A 77 -1.14 -2.29 16.52
N SER A 78 -0.58 -2.55 15.34
CA SER A 78 -0.85 -1.78 14.14
C SER A 78 -1.37 -2.65 13.00
N CYS A 79 -2.16 -2.04 12.11
CA CYS A 79 -2.47 -2.60 10.82
C CYS A 79 -1.66 -1.83 9.77
N ILE A 80 -0.71 -2.50 9.13
CA ILE A 80 0.15 -1.90 8.10
C ILE A 80 -0.41 -2.31 6.73
N ILE A 81 -0.66 -1.34 5.87
CA ILE A 81 -1.13 -1.53 4.50
C ILE A 81 -0.03 -1.04 3.56
N VAL A 82 0.47 -1.95 2.75
CA VAL A 82 1.45 -1.67 1.71
C VAL A 82 0.73 -1.71 0.37
N ASP A 83 0.37 -0.55 -0.15
CA ASP A 83 -0.37 -0.40 -1.40
C ASP A 83 0.58 -0.37 -2.60
N GLU A 84 0.12 -0.80 -3.79
CA GLU A 84 0.92 -0.89 -5.03
C GLU A 84 2.24 -1.65 -4.83
N CYS A 85 2.21 -2.71 -4.03
CA CYS A 85 3.42 -3.42 -3.59
C CYS A 85 4.16 -4.15 -4.71
N GLN A 86 3.54 -4.35 -5.90
CA GLN A 86 4.20 -4.88 -7.09
C GLN A 86 5.37 -4.00 -7.55
N ASN A 87 5.34 -2.71 -7.18
CA ASN A 87 6.37 -1.72 -7.50
C ASN A 87 7.48 -1.61 -6.44
N LEU A 88 7.52 -2.55 -5.48
CA LEU A 88 8.62 -2.73 -4.54
C LEU A 88 9.59 -3.77 -5.06
N ASP A 89 10.88 -3.46 -5.01
CA ASP A 89 11.92 -4.46 -5.22
C ASP A 89 12.04 -5.41 -4.01
N HIS A 90 12.81 -6.47 -4.18
CA HIS A 90 13.00 -7.48 -3.13
C HIS A 90 13.57 -6.89 -1.82
N ASN A 91 14.51 -5.94 -1.91
CA ASN A 91 15.15 -5.34 -0.73
C ASN A 91 14.18 -4.40 0.01
N GLN A 92 13.39 -3.62 -0.73
CA GLN A 92 12.36 -2.77 -0.16
C GLN A 92 11.28 -3.60 0.54
N THR A 93 10.81 -4.68 -0.09
CA THR A 93 9.84 -5.61 0.49
C THR A 93 10.37 -6.23 1.78
N LYS A 94 11.61 -6.74 1.77
CA LYS A 94 12.28 -7.26 2.97
C LYS A 94 12.40 -6.21 4.08
N MET A 95 12.79 -4.99 3.71
CA MET A 95 12.91 -3.87 4.66
C MET A 95 11.55 -3.56 5.33
N ILE A 96 10.45 -3.58 4.58
CA ILE A 96 9.10 -3.33 5.10
C ILE A 96 8.65 -4.48 6.00
N LEU A 97 8.84 -5.74 5.59
CA LEU A 97 8.51 -6.91 6.41
C LEU A 97 9.13 -6.84 7.80
N GLN A 98 10.36 -6.35 7.91
CA GLN A 98 11.05 -6.18 9.19
C GLN A 98 10.44 -5.09 10.10
N ARG A 99 9.42 -4.39 9.66
CA ARG A 99 8.75 -3.31 10.44
C ARG A 99 7.56 -3.81 11.25
N ILE A 100 7.10 -5.04 10.98
CA ILE A 100 6.00 -5.62 11.76
C ILE A 100 6.44 -5.85 13.21
N GLY A 101 5.65 -5.38 14.15
CA GLY A 101 5.84 -5.57 15.59
C GLY A 101 4.76 -6.49 16.17
N LEU A 102 4.83 -6.72 17.47
CA LEU A 102 3.86 -7.54 18.18
C LEU A 102 2.43 -7.00 18.04
N ASP A 103 1.48 -7.91 18.01
CA ASP A 103 0.04 -7.64 17.89
C ASP A 103 -0.32 -6.82 16.64
N SER A 104 0.44 -7.01 15.56
CA SER A 104 0.26 -6.27 14.32
C SER A 104 -0.07 -7.19 13.16
N LEU A 105 -0.74 -6.62 12.16
CA LEU A 105 -1.07 -7.22 10.88
C LEU A 105 -0.43 -6.41 9.77
N MET A 106 0.14 -7.09 8.77
CA MET A 106 0.65 -6.43 7.57
C MET A 106 -0.02 -7.02 6.33
N MET A 107 -0.50 -6.15 5.45
CA MET A 107 -1.13 -6.50 4.17
C MET A 107 -0.33 -5.88 3.04
N PHE A 108 0.05 -6.70 2.06
CA PHE A 108 0.63 -6.26 0.80
C PHE A 108 -0.45 -6.36 -0.26
N CYS A 109 -0.85 -5.21 -0.81
CA CYS A 109 -1.86 -5.09 -1.85
C CYS A 109 -1.17 -4.71 -3.15
N GLY A 110 -1.42 -5.43 -4.24
CA GLY A 110 -0.82 -5.15 -5.53
C GLY A 110 -1.38 -6.02 -6.64
N ASP A 111 -1.04 -5.65 -7.85
CA ASP A 111 -1.44 -6.30 -9.08
C ASP A 111 -0.19 -6.71 -9.87
N THR A 112 -0.07 -8.00 -10.20
CA THR A 112 1.09 -8.52 -10.93
C THR A 112 1.16 -8.05 -12.38
N ASP A 113 0.06 -7.56 -12.94
CA ASP A 113 -0.02 -7.07 -14.31
C ASP A 113 0.35 -5.58 -14.43
N GLN A 114 0.43 -4.86 -13.29
CA GLN A 114 0.73 -3.44 -13.22
C GLN A 114 2.12 -3.15 -12.64
N ILE A 115 3.14 -3.86 -13.12
CA ILE A 115 4.52 -3.71 -12.64
C ILE A 115 5.24 -2.62 -13.43
N ASP A 116 5.56 -1.49 -12.77
CA ASP A 116 6.29 -0.35 -13.35
C ASP A 116 7.80 -0.36 -13.00
N LEU A 117 8.30 -1.46 -12.45
CA LEU A 117 9.73 -1.60 -12.15
C LEU A 117 10.57 -1.62 -13.42
N LYS A 118 11.81 -1.15 -13.33
CA LYS A 118 12.77 -1.23 -14.43
C LYS A 118 12.92 -2.68 -14.91
N LYS A 119 13.01 -2.88 -16.23
CA LYS A 119 13.23 -4.20 -16.82
C LYS A 119 14.41 -4.91 -16.14
N GLY A 120 14.19 -6.15 -15.71
CA GLY A 120 15.18 -6.96 -15.01
C GLY A 120 15.20 -6.81 -13.48
N THR A 121 14.32 -5.97 -12.90
CA THR A 121 14.16 -5.91 -11.45
C THR A 121 13.02 -6.84 -11.04
N ASP A 122 13.34 -7.80 -10.16
CA ASP A 122 12.32 -8.70 -9.61
C ASP A 122 11.44 -7.97 -8.59
N THR A 123 10.13 -8.10 -8.77
CA THR A 123 9.17 -7.60 -7.80
C THR A 123 9.16 -8.47 -6.54
N GLY A 124 9.13 -7.81 -5.37
CA GLY A 124 8.99 -8.48 -4.09
C GLY A 124 7.64 -9.20 -3.93
N LEU A 125 6.60 -8.79 -4.68
CA LEU A 125 5.27 -9.40 -4.62
C LEU A 125 5.29 -10.89 -4.99
N LYS A 126 6.00 -11.27 -6.07
CA LYS A 126 6.14 -12.68 -6.46
C LYS A 126 6.82 -13.52 -5.36
N PHE A 127 7.81 -12.94 -4.70
CA PHE A 127 8.49 -13.60 -3.60
C PHE A 127 7.57 -13.80 -2.39
N LEU A 128 6.75 -12.80 -2.05
CA LEU A 128 5.73 -12.91 -0.99
C LEU A 128 4.72 -14.02 -1.26
N GLY A 129 4.21 -14.11 -2.50
CA GLY A 129 3.30 -15.18 -2.91
C GLY A 129 3.90 -16.57 -2.69
N ASN A 130 5.18 -16.75 -3.05
CA ASN A 130 5.90 -18.01 -2.85
C ASN A 130 6.18 -18.34 -1.36
N MET A 131 6.26 -17.33 -0.50
CA MET A 131 6.45 -17.53 0.94
C MET A 131 5.16 -17.95 1.64
N ALA A 132 4.01 -17.54 1.15
CA ALA A 132 2.71 -17.77 1.80
C ALA A 132 2.41 -19.26 2.03
N SER A 133 2.93 -20.14 1.18
CA SER A 133 2.80 -21.60 1.33
C SER A 133 3.84 -22.25 2.26
N LYS A 134 4.82 -21.49 2.77
CA LYS A 134 5.99 -22.03 3.49
C LYS A 134 6.16 -21.45 4.89
N VAL A 135 5.47 -20.37 5.20
CA VAL A 135 5.63 -19.65 6.47
C VAL A 135 4.27 -19.54 7.15
N ASP A 136 4.14 -20.13 8.34
CA ASP A 136 2.94 -20.01 9.15
C ASP A 136 2.64 -18.56 9.50
N GLY A 137 1.37 -18.19 9.43
CA GLY A 137 0.91 -16.83 9.65
C GLY A 137 0.92 -15.94 8.40
N LEU A 138 1.40 -16.44 7.25
CA LEU A 138 1.24 -15.80 5.95
C LEU A 138 0.12 -16.46 5.16
N CYS A 139 -0.67 -15.64 4.46
CA CYS A 139 -1.64 -16.13 3.48
C CYS A 139 -1.58 -15.28 2.21
N ASN A 140 -1.85 -15.91 1.08
CA ASN A 140 -2.09 -15.23 -0.19
C ASN A 140 -3.59 -15.27 -0.49
N ILE A 141 -4.15 -14.13 -0.86
CA ILE A 141 -5.56 -13.98 -1.23
C ILE A 141 -5.59 -13.34 -2.61
N GLU A 142 -6.14 -14.05 -3.57
CA GLU A 142 -6.38 -13.56 -4.91
C GLU A 142 -7.81 -13.04 -5.01
N LEU A 143 -7.97 -11.80 -5.48
CA LEU A 143 -9.26 -11.17 -5.71
C LEU A 143 -9.66 -11.37 -7.17
N LEU A 144 -10.61 -12.25 -7.41
CA LEU A 144 -11.03 -12.66 -8.77
C LEU A 144 -12.13 -11.76 -9.37
N ASN A 145 -12.83 -11.00 -8.53
CA ASN A 145 -13.98 -10.20 -8.98
C ASN A 145 -13.60 -8.74 -9.19
N ASN A 146 -13.90 -8.23 -10.37
CA ASN A 146 -13.85 -6.80 -10.65
C ASN A 146 -15.15 -6.14 -10.14
N HIS A 147 -15.00 -5.15 -9.27
CA HIS A 147 -16.12 -4.33 -8.76
C HIS A 147 -16.19 -2.94 -9.39
N ARG A 148 -15.50 -2.73 -10.50
CA ARG A 148 -15.55 -1.50 -11.29
C ARG A 148 -16.79 -1.48 -12.18
N HIS A 149 -16.90 -0.48 -13.05
CA HIS A 149 -18.02 -0.39 -13.98
C HIS A 149 -18.05 -1.61 -14.93
N PRO A 150 -19.21 -2.28 -15.12
CA PRO A 150 -19.31 -3.53 -15.90
C PRO A 150 -18.73 -3.46 -17.33
N ILE A 151 -18.79 -2.29 -17.98
CA ILE A 151 -18.24 -2.10 -19.33
C ILE A 151 -16.73 -2.34 -19.41
N LEU A 152 -16.01 -2.25 -18.28
CA LEU A 152 -14.56 -2.45 -18.27
C LEU A 152 -14.17 -3.88 -18.61
N ASP A 153 -14.97 -4.86 -18.23
CA ASP A 153 -14.71 -6.27 -18.54
C ASP A 153 -14.76 -6.50 -20.06
N ASP A 154 -15.64 -5.80 -20.77
CA ASP A 154 -15.75 -5.89 -22.22
C ASP A 154 -14.61 -5.12 -22.91
N ILE A 155 -14.24 -3.95 -22.40
CA ILE A 155 -13.12 -3.16 -22.92
C ILE A 155 -11.79 -3.92 -22.76
N LEU A 156 -11.52 -4.49 -21.59
CA LEU A 156 -10.26 -5.17 -21.30
C LEU A 156 -10.04 -6.40 -22.18
N LYS A 157 -11.10 -7.14 -22.53
CA LYS A 157 -11.00 -8.26 -23.50
C LYS A 157 -10.34 -7.86 -24.82
N PHE A 158 -10.63 -6.66 -25.32
CA PHE A 158 -10.02 -6.18 -26.56
C PHE A 158 -8.53 -5.85 -26.42
N TYR A 159 -8.10 -5.46 -25.21
CA TYR A 159 -6.66 -5.22 -24.95
C TYR A 159 -5.89 -6.52 -24.78
N ASP A 160 -6.51 -7.56 -24.24
CA ASP A 160 -5.89 -8.88 -24.04
C ASP A 160 -5.78 -9.67 -25.35
N GLU A 161 -6.61 -9.33 -26.36
CA GLU A 161 -6.62 -9.96 -27.69
C GLU A 161 -5.72 -9.23 -28.72
N ALA A 162 -5.13 -8.09 -28.40
CA ALA A 162 -4.33 -7.25 -29.31
C ALA A 162 -2.82 -7.47 -29.10
#